data_9f53b74b3b3f66353d80b4788d285fb2
#
_entry.id   9f53b74b3b3f66353d80b4788d285fb2
#
_cell.length_a   1.000
_cell.length_b   1.000
_cell.length_c   1.000
_cell.angle_alpha   90.00
_cell.angle_beta   90.00
_cell.angle_gamma   90.00
#
_symmetry.space_group_name_H-M   'P 1'
#
loop_
_entity.id
_entity.type
_entity.pdbx_description
1 polymer ?
#
loop_
_entity_poly.entity_id
_entity_poly.type
_entity_poly.pdbx_seq_one_letter_code
_entity_poly.pdbx_strand_id
1 'polypeptide(L)'
;ENDFFNTHGWADAAINATLGFKYDDGFKLVPEKESLDDLEDWHFTVYAGVTLPTGNPNLRDRDGNIDKGKSTGFGEPTFTLGATASKMLGERWTLNFDISDLWFQEHTYSADPAHGDQRFTGQFGDEFRFNTAAIYKAYTNPEQRFRLDVLGELNYLYLGRDKEDGIAEQGTGGQILYLTPGVRAYWRNMSFAFGVKLPIATDLNEEDEQQGAEGKENYRLIFSISALF
;
A
#
# COMPACT_ATOMS: atom_id res chain seq x y z
N GLU A 1 -21.65 1.17 -22.83
CA GLU A 1 -22.03 -0.17 -22.33
C GLU A 1 -21.10 -0.46 -21.13
N ASN A 2 -21.69 -0.66 -19.94
CA ASN A 2 -20.92 -1.05 -18.76
C ASN A 2 -20.57 -2.54 -18.90
N ASP A 3 -19.37 -2.81 -19.39
CA ASP A 3 -18.83 -4.16 -19.34
C ASP A 3 -18.49 -4.52 -17.89
N PHE A 4 -19.39 -5.26 -17.25
CA PHE A 4 -19.12 -5.84 -15.95
C PHE A 4 -18.13 -7.00 -16.14
N PHE A 5 -16.85 -6.70 -15.96
CA PHE A 5 -15.84 -7.74 -15.81
C PHE A 5 -16.03 -8.36 -14.42
N ASN A 6 -16.48 -9.59 -14.37
CA ASN A 6 -16.73 -10.30 -13.11
C ASN A 6 -15.63 -11.35 -12.91
N THR A 7 -14.63 -11.00 -12.09
CA THR A 7 -13.55 -11.90 -11.71
C THR A 7 -13.83 -12.55 -10.38
N HIS A 8 -13.59 -13.85 -10.28
CA HIS A 8 -13.62 -14.59 -9.03
C HIS A 8 -12.51 -15.64 -9.02
N GLY A 9 -11.96 -15.88 -7.84
CA GLY A 9 -10.87 -16.85 -7.66
C GLY A 9 -10.05 -16.53 -6.42
N TRP A 10 -9.04 -17.34 -6.17
CA TRP A 10 -8.04 -17.09 -5.16
C TRP A 10 -7.08 -16.00 -5.66
N ALA A 11 -6.76 -15.04 -4.80
CA ALA A 11 -5.71 -14.07 -5.05
C ALA A 11 -4.33 -14.69 -4.73
N ASP A 12 -3.28 -13.95 -5.08
CA ASP A 12 -1.93 -14.32 -4.71
C ASP A 12 -1.72 -14.29 -3.19
N ALA A 13 -1.04 -15.31 -2.67
CA ALA A 13 -0.71 -15.42 -1.26
C ALA A 13 0.57 -14.63 -0.94
N ALA A 14 0.58 -13.86 0.15
CA ALA A 14 1.75 -13.09 0.55
C ALA A 14 2.35 -13.62 1.86
N ILE A 15 3.67 -13.62 1.94
CA ILE A 15 4.45 -13.95 3.13
C ILE A 15 5.32 -12.73 3.45
N ASN A 16 5.23 -12.24 4.69
CA ASN A 16 6.00 -11.08 5.13
C ASN A 16 6.81 -11.44 6.38
N ALA A 17 8.04 -10.93 6.44
CA ALA A 17 8.91 -10.98 7.60
C ALA A 17 9.21 -9.56 8.08
N THR A 18 9.18 -9.35 9.38
CA THR A 18 9.38 -8.05 10.00
C THR A 18 10.35 -8.16 11.18
N LEU A 19 11.32 -7.24 11.24
CA LEU A 19 12.26 -7.13 12.35
C LEU A 19 12.21 -5.73 12.93
N GLY A 20 11.87 -5.63 14.22
CA GLY A 20 11.82 -4.38 14.98
C GLY A 20 13.06 -4.21 15.86
N PHE A 21 13.59 -3.00 15.95
CA PHE A 21 14.68 -2.63 16.84
C PHE A 21 14.55 -1.16 17.27
N LYS A 22 15.14 -0.81 18.40
CA LYS A 22 15.20 0.56 18.90
C LYS A 22 16.62 1.05 19.04
N TYR A 23 16.79 2.36 19.06
CA TYR A 23 18.04 3.01 19.37
C TYR A 23 17.93 3.74 20.71
N ASP A 24 18.64 3.22 21.72
CA ASP A 24 18.77 3.72 23.07
C ASP A 24 20.20 3.41 23.53
N ASP A 25 21.10 4.39 23.41
CA ASP A 25 22.55 4.23 23.61
C ASP A 25 23.16 3.03 22.83
N GLY A 26 22.60 2.73 21.66
CA GLY A 26 22.94 1.63 20.77
C GLY A 26 21.70 0.90 20.23
N PHE A 27 21.89 0.08 19.20
CA PHE A 27 20.81 -0.72 18.64
C PHE A 27 20.46 -1.89 19.55
N LYS A 28 19.17 -2.02 19.88
CA LYS A 28 18.59 -3.11 20.68
C LYS A 28 17.38 -3.68 19.95
N LEU A 29 17.19 -4.99 19.97
CA LEU A 29 15.95 -5.60 19.50
C LEU A 29 14.80 -5.11 20.39
N VAL A 30 13.63 -4.85 19.76
CA VAL A 30 12.43 -4.44 20.49
C VAL A 30 12.05 -5.54 21.48
N PRO A 31 11.97 -5.25 22.80
CA PRO A 31 11.59 -6.25 23.81
C PRO A 31 10.13 -6.68 23.59
N GLU A 32 9.84 -7.94 23.90
CA GLU A 32 8.51 -8.57 23.74
C GLU A 32 7.36 -7.87 24.49
N LYS A 33 7.66 -6.95 25.41
CA LYS A 33 6.68 -6.30 26.30
C LYS A 33 6.70 -4.78 26.25
N GLU A 34 7.30 -4.18 25.23
CA GLU A 34 7.30 -2.73 25.09
C GLU A 34 5.92 -2.24 24.63
N SER A 35 5.35 -1.27 25.36
CA SER A 35 4.08 -0.65 24.98
C SER A 35 4.29 0.23 23.75
N LEU A 36 3.35 0.21 22.80
CA LEU A 36 3.31 1.16 21.67
C LEU A 36 3.18 2.63 22.12
N ASP A 37 2.88 2.87 23.41
CA ASP A 37 2.85 4.20 24.01
C ASP A 37 4.23 4.69 24.46
N ASP A 38 5.25 3.83 24.47
CA ASP A 38 6.62 4.11 24.94
C ASP A 38 7.59 4.32 23.75
N LEU A 39 7.22 5.19 22.81
CA LEU A 39 8.05 5.54 21.65
C LEU A 39 8.95 6.76 21.93
N GLU A 40 9.43 6.93 23.18
CA GLU A 40 10.33 8.04 23.53
C GLU A 40 11.65 7.95 22.77
N ASP A 41 12.14 6.72 22.54
CA ASP A 41 13.30 6.42 21.73
C ASP A 41 12.93 6.27 20.25
N TRP A 42 13.95 6.23 19.38
CA TRP A 42 13.73 5.86 18.01
C TRP A 42 13.45 4.37 17.87
N HIS A 43 12.29 4.04 17.32
CA HIS A 43 11.91 2.69 16.97
C HIS A 43 11.97 2.53 15.45
N PHE A 44 12.62 1.47 15.03
CA PHE A 44 12.78 1.14 13.62
C PHE A 44 12.21 -0.24 13.34
N THR A 45 11.70 -0.42 12.14
CA THR A 45 11.28 -1.71 11.64
C THR A 45 11.81 -1.86 10.22
N VAL A 46 12.41 -2.99 9.90
CA VAL A 46 12.65 -3.41 8.53
C VAL A 46 11.73 -4.58 8.21
N TYR A 47 11.18 -4.58 7.02
CA TYR A 47 10.31 -5.66 6.58
C TYR A 47 10.61 -6.05 5.14
N ALA A 48 10.42 -7.31 4.84
CA ALA A 48 10.53 -7.86 3.50
C ALA A 48 9.36 -8.81 3.25
N GLY A 49 8.88 -8.85 2.03
CA GLY A 49 7.77 -9.69 1.63
C GLY A 49 7.96 -10.33 0.26
N VAL A 50 7.29 -11.45 0.07
CA VAL A 50 7.13 -12.09 -1.23
C VAL A 50 5.66 -12.44 -1.42
N THR A 51 5.12 -12.08 -2.58
CA THR A 51 3.81 -12.55 -3.02
C THR A 51 4.01 -13.71 -3.97
N LEU A 52 3.36 -14.83 -3.67
CA LEU A 52 3.47 -16.07 -4.46
C LEU A 52 2.34 -16.10 -5.51
N PRO A 53 2.61 -16.53 -6.75
CA PRO A 53 1.65 -16.52 -7.85
C PRO A 53 0.64 -17.67 -7.71
N THR A 54 -0.24 -17.59 -6.69
CA THR A 54 -1.29 -18.58 -6.42
C THR A 54 -2.62 -18.21 -7.05
N GLY A 55 -2.79 -16.97 -7.50
CA GLY A 55 -3.94 -16.49 -8.26
C GLY A 55 -3.87 -16.89 -9.73
N ASN A 56 -4.89 -16.56 -10.47
CA ASN A 56 -4.94 -16.80 -11.93
C ASN A 56 -4.63 -15.50 -12.69
N PRO A 57 -3.46 -15.40 -13.38
CA PRO A 57 -3.11 -14.21 -14.14
C PRO A 57 -3.82 -14.14 -15.51
N ASN A 58 -4.44 -15.24 -15.98
CA ASN A 58 -5.02 -15.38 -17.30
C ASN A 58 -6.57 -15.37 -17.29
N LEU A 59 -7.18 -14.55 -16.42
CA LEU A 59 -8.63 -14.37 -16.42
C LEU A 59 -9.08 -13.63 -17.68
N ARG A 60 -10.16 -14.14 -18.27
CA ARG A 60 -10.66 -13.63 -19.57
C ARG A 60 -11.96 -12.89 -19.39
N ASP A 61 -12.13 -11.82 -20.15
CA ASP A 61 -13.40 -11.15 -20.34
C ASP A 61 -14.36 -11.98 -21.24
N ARG A 62 -15.52 -11.39 -21.59
CA ARG A 62 -16.52 -12.04 -22.45
C ARG A 62 -16.04 -12.26 -23.87
N ASP A 63 -15.11 -11.45 -24.34
CA ASP A 63 -14.55 -11.51 -25.70
C ASP A 63 -13.33 -12.43 -25.76
N GLY A 64 -12.92 -12.97 -24.60
CA GLY A 64 -11.80 -13.89 -24.47
C GLY A 64 -10.44 -13.20 -24.25
N ASN A 65 -10.41 -11.87 -24.11
CA ASN A 65 -9.20 -11.11 -23.89
C ASN A 65 -8.75 -11.19 -22.42
N ILE A 66 -7.45 -11.10 -22.21
CA ILE A 66 -6.83 -11.07 -20.87
C ILE A 66 -6.54 -9.61 -20.50
N ASP A 67 -7.15 -9.17 -19.40
CA ASP A 67 -6.82 -7.87 -18.79
C ASP A 67 -5.92 -8.13 -17.59
N LYS A 68 -4.64 -7.74 -17.69
CA LYS A 68 -3.64 -7.93 -16.64
C LYS A 68 -4.11 -7.35 -15.30
N GLY A 69 -4.68 -6.14 -15.34
CA GLY A 69 -5.13 -5.40 -14.15
C GLY A 69 -6.40 -5.95 -13.49
N LYS A 70 -7.15 -6.82 -14.17
CA LYS A 70 -8.37 -7.44 -13.65
C LYS A 70 -8.22 -8.92 -13.30
N SER A 71 -7.03 -9.49 -13.48
CA SER A 71 -6.71 -10.86 -13.08
C SER A 71 -6.55 -10.97 -11.56
N THR A 72 -6.66 -12.19 -11.00
CA THR A 72 -6.57 -12.42 -9.55
C THR A 72 -5.15 -12.67 -9.06
N GLY A 73 -4.17 -12.68 -9.95
CA GLY A 73 -2.75 -12.85 -9.63
C GLY A 73 -1.85 -12.25 -10.68
N PHE A 74 -0.61 -12.01 -10.30
CA PHE A 74 0.41 -11.41 -11.17
C PHE A 74 1.12 -12.43 -12.08
N GLY A 75 0.95 -13.72 -11.80
CA GLY A 75 1.57 -14.81 -12.56
C GLY A 75 3.00 -15.13 -12.17
N GLU A 76 3.74 -14.18 -11.61
CA GLU A 76 5.10 -14.32 -11.10
C GLU A 76 5.20 -13.79 -9.68
N PRO A 77 6.22 -14.19 -8.89
CA PRO A 77 6.44 -13.64 -7.56
C PRO A 77 6.71 -12.14 -7.62
N THR A 78 6.15 -11.38 -6.65
CA THR A 78 6.54 -10.00 -6.40
C THR A 78 7.33 -9.90 -5.11
N PHE A 79 8.18 -8.90 -4.98
CA PHE A 79 9.04 -8.70 -3.82
C PHE A 79 8.83 -7.33 -3.23
N THR A 80 8.72 -7.25 -1.91
CA THR A 80 8.61 -6.01 -1.16
C THR A 80 9.77 -5.88 -0.20
N LEU A 81 10.35 -4.68 -0.11
CA LEU A 81 11.32 -4.32 0.94
C LEU A 81 10.93 -2.95 1.49
N GLY A 82 10.96 -2.79 2.79
CA GLY A 82 10.66 -1.51 3.40
C GLY A 82 11.25 -1.34 4.78
N ALA A 83 11.15 -0.10 5.28
CA ALA A 83 11.58 0.27 6.61
C ALA A 83 10.66 1.35 7.18
N THR A 84 10.45 1.29 8.50
CA THR A 84 9.73 2.32 9.23
C THR A 84 10.61 2.92 10.32
N ALA A 85 10.34 4.17 10.69
CA ALA A 85 10.90 4.81 11.85
C ALA A 85 9.80 5.55 12.60
N SER A 86 9.76 5.41 13.93
CA SER A 86 8.77 6.04 14.79
C SER A 86 9.47 6.67 16.00
N LYS A 87 8.97 7.84 16.41
CA LYS A 87 9.46 8.52 17.62
C LYS A 87 8.39 9.40 18.22
N MET A 88 8.27 9.39 19.56
CA MET A 88 7.56 10.42 20.30
C MET A 88 8.41 11.67 20.45
N LEU A 89 7.81 12.83 20.25
CA LEU A 89 8.35 14.15 20.53
C LEU A 89 7.60 14.76 21.72
N GLY A 90 8.17 14.60 22.90
CA GLY A 90 7.50 14.94 24.16
C GLY A 90 6.29 14.03 24.40
N GLU A 91 5.34 14.47 25.23
CA GLU A 91 4.24 13.64 25.73
C GLU A 91 3.07 13.48 24.74
N ARG A 92 3.01 14.30 23.68
CA ARG A 92 1.80 14.43 22.85
C ARG A 92 1.99 14.18 21.37
N TRP A 93 3.19 14.32 20.84
CA TRP A 93 3.44 14.15 19.41
C TRP A 93 4.12 12.83 19.11
N THR A 94 3.69 12.13 18.10
CA THR A 94 4.38 10.97 17.53
C THR A 94 4.59 11.23 16.06
N LEU A 95 5.81 11.00 15.58
CA LEU A 95 6.16 11.01 14.16
C LEU A 95 6.40 9.59 13.69
N ASN A 96 5.86 9.28 12.52
CA ASN A 96 6.11 8.02 11.82
C ASN A 96 6.61 8.31 10.41
N PHE A 97 7.54 7.48 9.95
CA PHE A 97 8.05 7.47 8.61
C PHE A 97 8.03 6.03 8.09
N ASP A 98 7.72 5.86 6.82
CA ASP A 98 7.74 4.58 6.14
C ASP A 98 8.26 4.77 4.72
N ILE A 99 9.11 3.88 4.28
CA ILE A 99 9.63 3.82 2.91
C ILE A 99 9.59 2.38 2.43
N SER A 100 9.11 2.17 1.22
CA SER A 100 9.08 0.83 0.64
C SER A 100 9.14 0.83 -0.87
N ASP A 101 9.68 -0.27 -1.39
CA ASP A 101 9.66 -0.63 -2.80
C ASP A 101 8.93 -1.95 -2.98
N LEU A 102 8.20 -2.08 -4.09
CA LEU A 102 7.56 -3.29 -4.56
C LEU A 102 7.98 -3.53 -6.00
N TRP A 103 8.57 -4.70 -6.26
CA TRP A 103 9.09 -5.10 -7.56
C TRP A 103 8.24 -6.19 -8.18
N PHE A 104 7.89 -6.00 -9.46
CA PHE A 104 7.16 -6.96 -10.26
C PHE A 104 8.09 -7.68 -11.23
N GLN A 105 7.77 -8.94 -11.53
CA GLN A 105 8.46 -9.74 -12.53
C GLN A 105 7.66 -9.79 -13.83
N GLU A 106 8.34 -9.98 -14.96
CA GLU A 106 7.71 -10.22 -16.24
C GLU A 106 7.04 -11.60 -16.25
N HIS A 107 5.77 -11.64 -16.68
CA HIS A 107 5.00 -12.86 -16.84
C HIS A 107 4.62 -13.08 -18.31
N THR A 108 4.61 -14.35 -18.76
CA THR A 108 4.11 -14.72 -20.09
C THR A 108 2.66 -15.15 -20.02
N TYR A 109 1.78 -14.29 -20.53
CA TYR A 109 0.34 -14.53 -20.60
C TYR A 109 -0.02 -15.52 -21.72
N SER A 110 -1.18 -16.17 -21.57
CA SER A 110 -1.75 -17.04 -22.59
C SER A 110 -2.17 -16.24 -23.82
N ALA A 111 -2.17 -16.89 -24.98
CA ALA A 111 -2.67 -16.31 -26.22
C ALA A 111 -4.12 -15.83 -26.10
N ASP A 112 -4.45 -14.66 -26.64
CA ASP A 112 -5.79 -14.10 -26.62
C ASP A 112 -6.13 -13.34 -27.93
N PRO A 113 -7.40 -13.04 -28.20
CA PRO A 113 -7.81 -12.35 -29.42
C PRO A 113 -7.23 -10.93 -29.57
N ALA A 114 -7.06 -10.18 -28.45
CA ALA A 114 -6.50 -8.83 -28.50
C ALA A 114 -5.06 -8.82 -29.00
N HIS A 115 -4.33 -9.92 -28.76
CA HIS A 115 -2.93 -10.11 -29.20
C HIS A 115 -2.82 -11.01 -30.43
N GLY A 116 -3.89 -11.11 -31.26
CA GLY A 116 -3.91 -11.91 -32.50
C GLY A 116 -3.71 -13.40 -32.27
N ASP A 117 -4.27 -13.94 -31.20
CA ASP A 117 -4.14 -15.33 -30.76
C ASP A 117 -2.69 -15.77 -30.49
N GLN A 118 -1.83 -14.81 -30.09
CA GLN A 118 -0.46 -15.09 -29.69
C GLN A 118 -0.27 -14.87 -28.18
N ARG A 119 0.76 -15.50 -27.61
CA ARG A 119 1.22 -15.21 -26.26
C ARG A 119 1.93 -13.86 -26.24
N PHE A 120 1.79 -13.14 -25.15
CA PHE A 120 2.46 -11.88 -24.94
C PHE A 120 3.12 -11.87 -23.55
N THR A 121 4.09 -10.99 -23.33
CA THR A 121 4.66 -10.79 -22.01
C THR A 121 4.17 -9.47 -21.41
N GLY A 122 3.98 -9.46 -20.11
CA GLY A 122 3.58 -8.26 -19.38
C GLY A 122 4.32 -8.16 -18.07
N GLN A 123 4.70 -6.94 -17.71
CA GLN A 123 5.31 -6.62 -16.42
C GLN A 123 4.64 -5.36 -15.88
N PHE A 124 4.12 -5.41 -14.65
CA PHE A 124 3.67 -4.21 -13.96
C PHE A 124 4.85 -3.33 -13.59
N GLY A 125 4.64 -2.02 -13.57
CA GLY A 125 5.64 -1.06 -13.12
C GLY A 125 5.92 -1.20 -11.63
N ASP A 126 7.20 -1.13 -11.25
CA ASP A 126 7.59 -1.17 -9.85
C ASP A 126 7.02 0.04 -9.09
N GLU A 127 6.72 -0.16 -7.80
CA GLU A 127 6.15 0.88 -6.96
C GLU A 127 7.15 1.33 -5.89
N PHE A 128 7.29 2.64 -5.73
CA PHE A 128 7.99 3.24 -4.59
C PHE A 128 7.00 4.03 -3.74
N ARG A 129 7.08 3.87 -2.43
CA ARG A 129 6.21 4.57 -1.47
C ARG A 129 7.04 5.23 -0.39
N PHE A 130 6.69 6.47 -0.08
CA PHE A 130 7.19 7.19 1.08
C PHE A 130 6.02 7.80 1.83
N ASN A 131 5.86 7.43 3.09
CA ASN A 131 4.78 7.88 3.94
C ASN A 131 5.35 8.57 5.18
N THR A 132 4.73 9.65 5.61
CA THR A 132 5.03 10.28 6.89
C THR A 132 3.75 10.68 7.58
N ALA A 133 3.71 10.52 8.91
CA ALA A 133 2.57 10.90 9.73
C ALA A 133 3.00 11.68 10.96
N ALA A 134 2.24 12.71 11.29
CA ALA A 134 2.29 13.41 12.56
C ALA A 134 0.99 13.13 13.31
N ILE A 135 1.10 12.59 14.52
CA ILE A 135 0.00 12.19 15.39
C ILE A 135 0.04 13.02 16.65
N TYR A 136 -1.06 13.69 16.97
CA TYR A 136 -1.21 14.49 18.17
C TYR A 136 -2.21 13.86 19.13
N LYS A 137 -1.76 13.54 20.35
CA LYS A 137 -2.59 13.08 21.47
C LYS A 137 -3.45 14.22 21.98
N ALA A 138 -4.66 14.36 21.43
CA ALA A 138 -5.54 15.49 21.68
C ALA A 138 -6.23 15.40 23.04
N TYR A 139 -6.65 14.20 23.43
CA TYR A 139 -7.36 13.97 24.71
C TYR A 139 -7.04 12.58 25.28
N THR A 140 -6.90 12.52 26.61
CA THR A 140 -6.73 11.24 27.33
C THR A 140 -7.52 11.30 28.64
N ASN A 141 -8.30 10.24 28.87
CA ASN A 141 -9.01 10.00 30.13
C ASN A 141 -8.64 8.61 30.67
N PRO A 142 -7.69 8.51 31.63
CA PRO A 142 -7.24 7.23 32.16
C PRO A 142 -8.33 6.44 32.90
N GLU A 143 -9.27 7.11 33.58
CA GLU A 143 -10.36 6.45 34.31
C GLU A 143 -11.29 5.70 33.38
N GLN A 144 -11.60 6.27 32.22
CA GLN A 144 -12.43 5.65 31.19
C GLN A 144 -11.62 4.78 30.22
N ARG A 145 -10.29 4.75 30.34
CA ARG A 145 -9.37 4.13 29.38
C ARG A 145 -9.67 4.59 27.96
N PHE A 146 -9.82 5.91 27.80
CA PHE A 146 -10.12 6.54 26.52
C PHE A 146 -8.99 7.50 26.12
N ARG A 147 -8.62 7.45 24.84
CA ARG A 147 -7.69 8.38 24.21
C ARG A 147 -8.22 8.77 22.83
N LEU A 148 -8.05 10.02 22.46
CA LEU A 148 -8.34 10.55 21.12
C LEU A 148 -7.08 11.19 20.55
N ASP A 149 -6.69 10.74 19.38
CA ASP A 149 -5.60 11.29 18.60
C ASP A 149 -6.15 11.96 17.33
N VAL A 150 -5.53 13.07 16.94
CA VAL A 150 -5.69 13.70 15.63
C VAL A 150 -4.41 13.44 14.85
N LEU A 151 -4.53 13.10 13.58
CA LEU A 151 -3.38 12.77 12.75
C LEU A 151 -3.47 13.42 11.37
N GLY A 152 -2.30 13.65 10.78
CA GLY A 152 -2.15 14.04 9.39
C GLY A 152 -1.04 13.22 8.77
N GLU A 153 -1.31 12.64 7.59
CA GLU A 153 -0.34 11.84 6.85
C GLU A 153 -0.09 12.46 5.48
N LEU A 154 1.16 12.42 5.04
CA LEU A 154 1.55 12.62 3.66
C LEU A 154 1.99 11.29 3.08
N ASN A 155 1.40 10.87 1.97
CA ASN A 155 1.67 9.60 1.33
C ASN A 155 2.08 9.89 -0.12
N TYR A 156 3.34 9.65 -0.45
CA TYR A 156 3.88 9.72 -1.79
C TYR A 156 3.90 8.32 -2.41
N LEU A 157 3.37 8.21 -3.62
CA LEU A 157 3.36 7.00 -4.43
C LEU A 157 3.98 7.33 -5.79
N TYR A 158 4.99 6.58 -6.17
CA TYR A 158 5.52 6.54 -7.52
C TYR A 158 5.22 5.16 -8.12
N LEU A 159 4.72 5.15 -9.33
CA LEU A 159 4.42 3.98 -10.14
C LEU A 159 5.32 4.00 -11.37
N GLY A 160 6.09 2.94 -11.57
CA GLY A 160 6.81 2.70 -12.80
C GLY A 160 5.85 2.50 -13.97
N ARG A 161 6.36 2.54 -15.19
CA ARG A 161 5.54 2.18 -16.36
C ARG A 161 5.44 0.67 -16.48
N ASP A 162 4.25 0.21 -16.78
CA ASP A 162 4.04 -1.17 -17.21
C ASP A 162 4.75 -1.44 -18.53
N LYS A 163 5.04 -2.70 -18.78
CA LYS A 163 5.64 -3.14 -20.05
C LYS A 163 4.80 -4.24 -20.68
N GLU A 164 4.71 -4.22 -21.99
CA GLU A 164 4.16 -5.29 -22.79
C GLU A 164 5.14 -5.63 -23.90
N ASP A 165 5.48 -6.92 -24.01
CA ASP A 165 6.53 -7.43 -24.91
C ASP A 165 7.85 -6.65 -24.81
N GLY A 166 8.22 -6.25 -23.56
CA GLY A 166 9.40 -5.47 -23.26
C GLY A 166 9.33 -3.98 -23.60
N ILE A 167 8.20 -3.51 -24.15
CA ILE A 167 7.97 -2.11 -24.53
C ILE A 167 7.19 -1.42 -23.41
N ALA A 168 7.68 -0.27 -22.93
CA ALA A 168 7.01 0.50 -21.90
C ALA A 168 5.69 1.11 -22.44
N GLU A 169 4.60 0.89 -21.72
CA GLU A 169 3.29 1.46 -22.01
C GLU A 169 3.27 2.93 -21.56
N GLN A 170 3.10 3.84 -22.52
CA GLN A 170 3.24 5.27 -22.31
C GLN A 170 2.18 5.86 -21.38
N GLY A 171 0.98 5.29 -21.38
CA GLY A 171 -0.17 5.74 -20.59
C GLY A 171 -0.23 5.15 -19.17
N THR A 172 0.80 4.44 -18.71
CA THR A 172 0.86 3.86 -17.37
C THR A 172 1.90 4.53 -16.50
N GLY A 173 1.78 4.37 -15.17
CA GLY A 173 2.72 4.91 -14.20
C GLY A 173 2.54 6.40 -13.94
N GLY A 174 3.48 6.96 -13.16
CA GLY A 174 3.47 8.35 -12.72
C GLY A 174 3.61 8.49 -11.22
N GLN A 175 3.10 9.61 -10.65
CA GLN A 175 3.26 9.86 -9.23
C GLN A 175 2.06 10.59 -8.64
N ILE A 176 1.79 10.30 -7.38
CA ILE A 176 0.69 10.92 -6.63
C ILE A 176 1.18 11.27 -5.22
N LEU A 177 0.86 12.47 -4.78
CA LEU A 177 1.00 12.89 -3.38
C LEU A 177 -0.38 13.03 -2.75
N TYR A 178 -0.59 12.33 -1.65
CA TYR A 178 -1.83 12.39 -0.88
C TYR A 178 -1.62 13.10 0.45
N LEU A 179 -2.65 13.79 0.92
CA LEU A 179 -2.82 14.25 2.30
C LEU A 179 -3.98 13.46 2.93
N THR A 180 -3.74 12.88 4.10
CA THR A 180 -4.75 12.10 4.82
C THR A 180 -4.93 12.68 6.23
N PRO A 181 -5.80 13.70 6.42
CA PRO A 181 -6.26 14.06 7.75
C PRO A 181 -7.13 12.96 8.36
N GLY A 182 -6.98 12.73 9.66
CA GLY A 182 -7.73 11.68 10.33
C GLY A 182 -7.81 11.84 11.84
N VAL A 183 -8.59 10.96 12.45
CA VAL A 183 -8.74 10.82 13.89
C VAL A 183 -8.67 9.35 14.29
N ARG A 184 -8.16 9.07 15.49
CA ARG A 184 -8.15 7.73 16.06
C ARG A 184 -8.59 7.79 17.51
N ALA A 185 -9.59 7.02 17.85
CA ALA A 185 -10.10 6.85 19.20
C ALA A 185 -9.70 5.48 19.73
N TYR A 186 -9.14 5.43 20.94
CA TYR A 186 -8.88 4.21 21.68
C TYR A 186 -9.84 4.13 22.84
N TRP A 187 -10.47 3.02 23.02
CA TRP A 187 -11.37 2.76 24.14
C TRP A 187 -11.14 1.36 24.69
N ARG A 188 -10.57 1.27 25.89
CA ARG A 188 -10.17 0.00 26.50
C ARG A 188 -9.20 -0.77 25.60
N ASN A 189 -9.65 -1.91 25.06
CA ASN A 189 -8.89 -2.79 24.17
C ASN A 189 -9.27 -2.64 22.69
N MET A 190 -10.01 -1.59 22.34
CA MET A 190 -10.45 -1.32 20.96
C MET A 190 -9.86 -0.03 20.45
N SER A 191 -9.62 0.05 19.15
CA SER A 191 -9.33 1.30 18.46
C SER A 191 -10.20 1.47 17.23
N PHE A 192 -10.59 2.72 16.97
CA PHE A 192 -11.37 3.16 15.83
C PHE A 192 -10.61 4.27 15.14
N ALA A 193 -10.36 4.12 13.85
CA ALA A 193 -9.72 5.17 13.07
C ALA A 193 -10.59 5.56 11.89
N PHE A 194 -10.60 6.85 11.58
CA PHE A 194 -11.24 7.42 10.40
C PHE A 194 -10.31 8.44 9.76
N GLY A 195 -10.17 8.40 8.45
CA GLY A 195 -9.39 9.34 7.67
C GLY A 195 -9.99 9.58 6.30
N VAL A 196 -9.62 10.72 5.72
CA VAL A 196 -9.99 11.09 4.35
C VAL A 196 -8.70 11.27 3.56
N LYS A 197 -8.42 10.36 2.64
CA LYS A 197 -7.26 10.44 1.74
C LYS A 197 -7.60 11.29 0.54
N LEU A 198 -6.85 12.37 0.34
CA LEU A 198 -7.06 13.38 -0.71
C LEU A 198 -5.81 13.43 -1.60
N PRO A 199 -5.91 13.25 -2.92
CA PRO A 199 -4.81 13.53 -3.82
C PRO A 199 -4.61 15.05 -3.90
N ILE A 200 -3.47 15.54 -3.42
CA ILE A 200 -3.14 16.98 -3.42
C ILE A 200 -2.20 17.37 -4.57
N ALA A 201 -1.50 16.39 -5.13
CA ALA A 201 -0.76 16.55 -6.38
C ALA A 201 -0.79 15.20 -7.13
N THR A 202 -1.04 15.25 -8.42
CA THR A 202 -1.15 14.09 -9.31
C THR A 202 -0.44 14.40 -10.61
N ASP A 203 0.48 13.53 -11.00
CA ASP A 203 1.23 13.59 -12.24
C ASP A 203 1.32 12.16 -12.79
N LEU A 204 0.22 11.70 -13.37
CA LEU A 204 0.09 10.39 -13.96
C LEU A 204 0.29 10.48 -15.46
N ASN A 205 0.97 9.49 -16.03
CA ASN A 205 1.10 9.38 -17.46
C ASN A 205 -0.27 9.03 -18.07
N GLU A 206 -0.65 9.77 -19.10
CA GLU A 206 -1.92 9.59 -19.81
C GLU A 206 -1.65 9.66 -21.31
N GLU A 207 -2.34 8.84 -22.07
CA GLU A 207 -2.45 8.98 -23.51
C GLU A 207 -3.84 9.52 -23.86
N ASP A 208 -3.95 10.32 -24.92
CA ASP A 208 -5.19 10.99 -25.33
C ASP A 208 -6.38 10.03 -25.56
N GLU A 209 -6.10 8.76 -25.84
CA GLU A 209 -7.10 7.72 -26.10
C GLU A 209 -7.35 6.78 -24.91
N GLN A 210 -6.57 6.87 -23.84
CA GLN A 210 -6.74 6.05 -22.65
C GLN A 210 -7.75 6.67 -21.67
N GLN A 211 -8.73 5.88 -21.28
CA GLN A 211 -9.69 6.23 -20.24
C GLN A 211 -9.06 6.05 -18.84
N GLY A 212 -7.98 6.80 -18.55
CA GLY A 212 -7.40 6.90 -17.22
C GLY A 212 -6.94 5.55 -16.65
N ALA A 213 -5.83 5.02 -17.15
CA ALA A 213 -5.29 3.72 -16.73
C ALA A 213 -5.01 3.66 -15.22
N GLU A 214 -4.62 4.77 -14.59
CA GLU A 214 -4.16 4.81 -13.21
C GLU A 214 -5.19 5.42 -12.24
N GLY A 215 -6.45 5.11 -12.39
CA GLY A 215 -7.50 5.36 -11.40
C GLY A 215 -7.42 6.71 -10.67
N LYS A 216 -7.62 7.84 -11.35
CA LYS A 216 -7.76 9.14 -10.69
C LYS A 216 -8.90 9.09 -9.67
N GLU A 217 -8.54 9.13 -8.39
CA GLU A 217 -9.53 9.25 -7.32
C GLU A 217 -9.65 10.70 -6.85
N ASN A 218 -10.86 11.16 -6.55
CA ASN A 218 -11.09 12.47 -5.94
C ASN A 218 -10.84 12.44 -4.43
N TYR A 219 -11.22 11.36 -3.77
CA TYR A 219 -10.97 11.09 -2.36
C TYR A 219 -11.24 9.62 -2.04
N ARG A 220 -10.63 9.16 -0.93
CA ARG A 220 -10.91 7.83 -0.35
C ARG A 220 -11.21 7.97 1.13
N LEU A 221 -12.31 7.37 1.56
CA LEU A 221 -12.61 7.25 2.98
C LEU A 221 -11.93 5.99 3.54
N ILE A 222 -11.21 6.15 4.65
CA ILE A 222 -10.52 5.07 5.33
C ILE A 222 -11.15 4.91 6.70
N PHE A 223 -11.60 3.71 7.00
CA PHE A 223 -12.15 3.34 8.30
C PHE A 223 -11.49 2.05 8.79
N SER A 224 -11.07 2.03 10.05
CA SER A 224 -10.45 0.87 10.67
C SER A 224 -10.97 0.63 12.08
N ILE A 225 -11.20 -0.63 12.40
CA ILE A 225 -11.52 -1.09 13.76
C ILE A 225 -10.51 -2.18 14.11
N SER A 226 -9.90 -2.08 15.30
CA SER A 226 -9.01 -3.12 15.82
C SER A 226 -9.42 -3.47 17.26
N ALA A 227 -9.27 -4.73 17.63
CA ALA A 227 -9.47 -5.21 18.98
C ALA A 227 -8.29 -6.07 19.40
N LEU A 228 -7.81 -5.88 20.64
CA LEU A 228 -6.76 -6.70 21.28
C LEU A 228 -7.42 -7.62 22.30
N PHE A 229 -7.09 -8.90 22.27
CA PHE A 229 -7.65 -9.93 23.14
C PHE A 229 -6.59 -10.48 24.10
#